data_9850100f4155d7a5215fbb8cfcf53409
#
_entry.id   9850100f4155d7a5215fbb8cfcf53409
#
_cell.length_a   1.000
_cell.length_b   1.000
_cell.length_c   1.000
_cell.angle_alpha   90.00
_cell.angle_beta   90.00
_cell.angle_gamma   90.00
#
_symmetry.space_group_name_H-M   'P 1'
#
loop_
_entity.id
_entity.type
_entity.pdbx_description
1 polymer ?
#
loop_
_entity_poly.entity_id
_entity_poly.type
_entity_poly.pdbx_seq_one_letter_code
_entity_poly.pdbx_strand_id
1 'polypeptide(L)'
;MKTLSCIFLLSLFCGQAHSLEESSFCKALVPGEYILPAEDGTWTWCMAPIYDEKGKLHIFNSVIPKKGSWIKHSKIVHWVADQPEGPYTFVEDLFSSDDASYHNPQVSMAGDTYVLVFLLNRYRDANGSKQEVGMATAKSLDGPWTESPLNPVIPASGEMNGCQIVHASNPTFVVTPEGKYRIYYKSMTDKLPLKKGFREISFAESDQIEGPYVNYEANPVISYADQQVDIEDPYAFFYEGMYYMIVEDRRGVQNLLEGNPIPADQIRNGGYRPGLIYKSKDGINWGVPEIGYQTNEIYFGDKLARSERPNILWKDGKPECLFLACHDEDPTAGYFLKIKNWNVE
;
A
#
# COMPACT_ATOMS: atom_id res chain seq x y z
N MET A 1 -25.39 45.12 11.52
CA MET A 1 -25.53 43.65 11.50
C MET A 1 -26.17 43.28 10.17
N LYS A 2 -25.44 42.79 9.23
CA LYS A 2 -25.92 42.23 7.96
C LYS A 2 -25.49 40.76 7.93
N THR A 3 -26.49 39.90 8.11
CA THR A 3 -26.32 38.43 8.00
C THR A 3 -26.14 38.08 6.53
N LEU A 4 -24.97 37.61 6.19
CA LEU A 4 -24.72 37.00 4.86
C LEU A 4 -25.15 35.51 4.95
N SER A 5 -26.29 35.19 4.33
CA SER A 5 -26.68 33.80 4.10
C SER A 5 -25.85 33.26 2.93
N CYS A 6 -24.93 32.37 3.20
CA CYS A 6 -24.33 31.53 2.17
C CYS A 6 -25.34 30.47 1.74
N ILE A 7 -25.91 30.65 0.55
CA ILE A 7 -26.72 29.61 -0.10
C ILE A 7 -25.72 28.64 -0.75
N PHE A 8 -25.54 27.46 -0.15
CA PHE A 8 -24.90 26.34 -0.81
C PHE A 8 -25.84 25.84 -1.91
N LEU A 9 -25.48 26.11 -3.16
CA LEU A 9 -26.10 25.42 -4.30
C LEU A 9 -25.61 23.97 -4.27
N LEU A 10 -26.46 23.06 -3.77
CA LEU A 10 -26.38 21.65 -4.08
C LEU A 10 -26.70 21.51 -5.58
N SER A 11 -25.71 21.45 -6.43
CA SER A 11 -25.87 20.97 -7.78
C SER A 11 -26.13 19.45 -7.69
N LEU A 12 -27.40 19.07 -7.81
CA LEU A 12 -27.79 17.69 -8.13
C LEU A 12 -27.15 17.34 -9.47
N PHE A 13 -25.98 16.71 -9.42
CA PHE A 13 -25.48 15.93 -10.55
C PHE A 13 -26.40 14.71 -10.70
N CYS A 14 -27.44 14.88 -11.51
CA CYS A 14 -28.15 13.76 -12.11
C CYS A 14 -27.27 13.26 -13.27
N GLY A 15 -26.09 12.69 -12.93
CA GLY A 15 -25.19 12.06 -13.87
C GLY A 15 -25.63 10.61 -14.08
N GLN A 16 -25.68 10.19 -15.31
CA GLN A 16 -25.76 8.77 -15.65
C GLN A 16 -24.64 8.05 -14.90
N ALA A 17 -24.97 6.97 -14.20
CA ALA A 17 -24.00 6.10 -13.57
C ALA A 17 -23.06 5.57 -14.68
N HIS A 18 -21.83 6.05 -14.71
CA HIS A 18 -20.80 5.54 -15.60
C HIS A 18 -19.97 4.55 -14.81
N SER A 19 -19.77 3.34 -15.36
CA SER A 19 -18.77 2.42 -14.79
C SER A 19 -17.39 3.07 -14.78
N LEU A 20 -16.60 2.81 -13.74
CA LEU A 20 -15.19 3.21 -13.76
C LEU A 20 -14.49 2.49 -14.91
N GLU A 21 -13.76 3.26 -15.69
CA GLU A 21 -13.01 2.71 -16.82
C GLU A 21 -11.69 2.07 -16.36
N GLU A 22 -11.23 1.09 -17.11
CA GLU A 22 -9.86 0.59 -16.97
C GLU A 22 -8.87 1.67 -17.42
N SER A 23 -7.93 1.98 -16.54
CA SER A 23 -6.82 2.89 -16.85
C SER A 23 -5.93 2.34 -17.97
N SER A 24 -5.11 3.20 -18.58
CA SER A 24 -4.04 2.75 -19.48
C SER A 24 -3.07 1.79 -18.78
N PHE A 25 -2.86 1.97 -17.47
CA PHE A 25 -2.06 1.05 -16.66
C PHE A 25 -2.71 -0.34 -16.57
N CYS A 26 -4.00 -0.41 -16.22
CA CYS A 26 -4.74 -1.68 -16.17
C CYS A 26 -4.72 -2.44 -17.49
N LYS A 27 -4.95 -1.73 -18.60
CA LYS A 27 -4.93 -2.30 -19.96
C LYS A 27 -3.55 -2.84 -20.38
N ALA A 28 -2.48 -2.35 -19.75
CA ALA A 28 -1.12 -2.83 -19.98
C ALA A 28 -0.78 -4.10 -19.19
N LEU A 29 -1.61 -4.51 -18.22
CA LEU A 29 -1.36 -5.68 -17.39
C LEU A 29 -1.72 -6.97 -18.11
N VAL A 30 -0.80 -7.92 -18.07
CA VAL A 30 -1.02 -9.28 -18.58
C VAL A 30 -0.60 -10.31 -17.52
N PRO A 31 -1.21 -11.52 -17.51
CA PRO A 31 -0.85 -12.53 -16.55
C PRO A 31 0.66 -12.83 -16.53
N GLY A 32 1.23 -12.87 -15.33
CA GLY A 32 2.53 -13.46 -15.04
C GLY A 32 2.35 -14.85 -14.44
N GLU A 33 2.92 -15.07 -13.26
CA GLU A 33 2.86 -16.35 -12.55
C GLU A 33 2.50 -16.14 -11.08
N TYR A 34 2.00 -17.20 -10.44
CA TYR A 34 1.92 -17.28 -8.99
C TYR A 34 3.33 -17.50 -8.44
N ILE A 35 3.65 -16.76 -7.37
CA ILE A 35 4.90 -16.84 -6.66
C ILE A 35 4.65 -17.24 -5.22
N LEU A 36 5.44 -18.20 -4.74
CA LEU A 36 5.39 -18.69 -3.37
C LEU A 36 6.77 -18.63 -2.74
N PRO A 37 7.34 -17.43 -2.48
CA PRO A 37 8.50 -17.38 -1.62
C PRO A 37 8.02 -17.59 -0.18
N ALA A 38 7.85 -18.85 0.21
CA ALA A 38 7.40 -19.24 1.54
C ALA A 38 8.16 -20.45 2.02
N GLU A 39 8.46 -20.46 3.31
CA GLU A 39 8.93 -21.64 4.02
C GLU A 39 7.76 -22.55 4.40
N ASP A 40 8.00 -23.85 4.50
CA ASP A 40 7.00 -24.79 4.98
C ASP A 40 6.42 -24.38 6.33
N GLY A 41 5.09 -24.45 6.46
CA GLY A 41 4.39 -24.07 7.69
C GLY A 41 4.20 -22.57 7.90
N THR A 42 4.42 -21.76 6.87
CA THR A 42 4.20 -20.30 6.91
C THR A 42 3.22 -19.84 5.84
N TRP A 43 2.74 -18.63 6.01
CA TRP A 43 2.07 -17.82 4.99
C TRP A 43 3.01 -16.74 4.48
N THR A 44 2.97 -16.47 3.18
CA THR A 44 3.65 -15.33 2.58
C THR A 44 2.67 -14.19 2.32
N TRP A 45 3.14 -12.94 2.42
CA TRP A 45 2.31 -11.78 2.19
C TRP A 45 3.15 -10.58 1.74
N CYS A 46 2.59 -9.67 0.93
CA CYS A 46 3.20 -8.40 0.55
C CYS A 46 4.65 -8.55 0.05
N MET A 47 4.82 -8.75 -1.23
CA MET A 47 6.14 -8.83 -1.85
C MET A 47 6.59 -7.45 -2.32
N ALA A 48 7.75 -6.99 -1.84
CA ALA A 48 8.39 -5.77 -2.26
C ALA A 48 9.62 -6.09 -3.12
N PRO A 49 9.50 -6.06 -4.46
CA PRO A 49 10.58 -6.42 -5.38
C PRO A 49 11.45 -5.21 -5.74
N ILE A 50 12.75 -5.47 -5.93
CA ILE A 50 13.70 -4.48 -6.46
C ILE A 50 14.88 -5.21 -7.11
N TYR A 51 15.42 -4.65 -8.20
CA TYR A 51 16.69 -5.11 -8.77
C TYR A 51 17.87 -4.39 -8.12
N ASP A 52 18.96 -5.14 -7.93
CA ASP A 52 20.27 -4.56 -7.63
C ASP A 52 20.94 -4.02 -8.93
N GLU A 53 22.09 -3.38 -8.77
CA GLU A 53 22.87 -2.83 -9.88
C GLU A 53 23.37 -3.91 -10.88
N LYS A 54 23.39 -5.18 -10.47
CA LYS A 54 23.80 -6.32 -11.31
C LYS A 54 22.61 -6.99 -12.00
N GLY A 55 21.40 -6.50 -11.75
CA GLY A 55 20.16 -7.07 -12.28
C GLY A 55 19.67 -8.29 -11.51
N LYS A 56 20.18 -8.56 -10.31
CA LYS A 56 19.67 -9.59 -9.40
C LYS A 56 18.38 -9.06 -8.76
N LEU A 57 17.32 -9.84 -8.81
CA LEU A 57 16.06 -9.54 -8.16
C LEU A 57 16.14 -9.86 -6.67
N HIS A 58 15.83 -8.89 -5.83
CA HIS A 58 15.63 -9.02 -4.40
C HIS A 58 14.14 -8.86 -4.08
N ILE A 59 13.62 -9.70 -3.21
CA ILE A 59 12.25 -9.59 -2.70
C ILE A 59 12.29 -9.57 -1.17
N PHE A 60 11.65 -8.56 -0.60
CA PHE A 60 11.36 -8.49 0.81
C PHE A 60 9.89 -8.76 1.01
N ASN A 61 9.53 -9.77 1.79
CA ASN A 61 8.13 -10.10 2.03
C ASN A 61 7.84 -10.36 3.50
N SER A 62 6.57 -10.28 3.85
CA SER A 62 6.08 -10.70 5.16
C SER A 62 5.91 -12.22 5.18
N VAL A 63 6.45 -12.87 6.21
CA VAL A 63 6.23 -14.29 6.47
C VAL A 63 5.60 -14.45 7.84
N ILE A 64 4.55 -15.26 7.93
CA ILE A 64 3.72 -15.43 9.10
C ILE A 64 3.58 -16.92 9.40
N PRO A 65 3.91 -17.41 10.60
CA PRO A 65 3.66 -18.80 10.96
C PRO A 65 2.17 -19.16 10.85
N LYS A 66 1.82 -20.30 10.25
CA LYS A 66 0.41 -20.74 10.08
C LYS A 66 -0.36 -20.83 11.40
N LYS A 67 0.32 -21.12 12.52
CA LYS A 67 -0.26 -21.12 13.87
C LYS A 67 -0.15 -19.77 14.58
N GLY A 68 0.34 -18.75 13.88
CA GLY A 68 0.57 -17.40 14.40
C GLY A 68 -0.50 -16.40 13.98
N SER A 69 -0.27 -15.16 14.35
CA SER A 69 -1.04 -13.99 13.96
C SER A 69 -0.12 -13.02 13.25
N TRP A 70 -0.56 -12.44 12.14
CA TRP A 70 0.25 -11.41 11.43
C TRP A 70 0.59 -10.23 12.34
N ILE A 71 -0.32 -9.87 13.28
CA ILE A 71 -0.10 -8.79 14.24
C ILE A 71 1.08 -9.06 15.18
N LYS A 72 1.31 -10.34 15.52
CA LYS A 72 2.28 -10.71 16.56
C LYS A 72 3.50 -11.46 16.04
N HIS A 73 3.40 -12.14 14.91
CA HIS A 73 4.40 -13.13 14.53
C HIS A 73 4.92 -12.90 13.10
N SER A 74 4.49 -11.81 12.45
CA SER A 74 5.01 -11.47 11.14
C SER A 74 6.46 -11.00 11.24
N LYS A 75 7.28 -11.51 10.35
CA LYS A 75 8.67 -11.12 10.13
C LYS A 75 8.86 -10.69 8.68
N ILE A 76 9.88 -9.89 8.40
CA ILE A 76 10.30 -9.58 7.02
C ILE A 76 11.45 -10.51 6.65
N VAL A 77 11.29 -11.18 5.52
CA VAL A 77 12.25 -12.15 4.98
C VAL A 77 12.80 -11.63 3.66
N HIS A 78 14.07 -11.87 3.42
CA HIS A 78 14.78 -11.52 2.21
C HIS A 78 15.02 -12.74 1.33
N TRP A 79 14.66 -12.62 0.06
CA TRP A 79 14.85 -13.63 -0.98
C TRP A 79 15.54 -13.02 -2.20
N VAL A 80 16.21 -13.85 -2.99
CA VAL A 80 16.79 -13.44 -4.27
C VAL A 80 16.38 -14.40 -5.40
N ALA A 81 16.34 -13.85 -6.61
CA ALA A 81 16.09 -14.61 -7.85
C ALA A 81 16.80 -13.94 -9.03
N ASP A 82 16.86 -14.62 -10.17
CA ASP A 82 17.39 -14.02 -11.41
C ASP A 82 16.28 -13.34 -12.24
N GLN A 83 15.03 -13.70 -11.99
CA GLN A 83 13.86 -13.22 -12.73
C GLN A 83 12.59 -13.30 -11.86
N PRO A 84 11.51 -12.60 -12.24
CA PRO A 84 10.26 -12.59 -11.48
C PRO A 84 9.62 -13.97 -11.29
N GLU A 85 9.82 -14.87 -12.20
CA GLU A 85 9.33 -16.24 -12.14
C GLU A 85 10.08 -17.12 -11.10
N GLY A 86 11.21 -16.63 -10.59
CA GLY A 86 12.08 -17.41 -9.69
C GLY A 86 13.03 -18.37 -10.45
N PRO A 87 13.51 -19.45 -9.83
CA PRO A 87 13.24 -19.82 -8.44
C PRO A 87 13.83 -18.83 -7.43
N TYR A 88 13.15 -18.71 -6.27
CA TYR A 88 13.57 -17.83 -5.19
C TYR A 88 14.46 -18.58 -4.21
N THR A 89 15.57 -17.95 -3.83
CA THR A 89 16.52 -18.46 -2.84
C THR A 89 16.39 -17.62 -1.57
N PHE A 90 16.16 -18.27 -0.45
CA PHE A 90 16.17 -17.65 0.88
C PHE A 90 17.55 -17.09 1.20
N VAL A 91 17.59 -15.87 1.70
CA VAL A 91 18.82 -15.21 2.17
C VAL A 91 18.83 -15.16 3.70
N GLU A 92 17.83 -14.50 4.29
CA GLU A 92 17.80 -14.30 5.74
C GLU A 92 16.38 -13.91 6.24
N ASP A 93 16.15 -14.08 7.54
CA ASP A 93 15.12 -13.38 8.28
C ASP A 93 15.66 -11.96 8.58
N LEU A 94 15.24 -10.97 7.79
CA LEU A 94 15.81 -9.63 7.87
C LEU A 94 15.41 -8.91 9.16
N PHE A 95 14.10 -8.90 9.47
CA PHE A 95 13.57 -8.31 10.70
C PHE A 95 12.65 -9.30 11.38
N SER A 96 13.06 -9.75 12.56
CA SER A 96 12.31 -10.66 13.43
C SER A 96 12.57 -10.30 14.88
N SER A 97 11.53 -10.25 15.72
CA SER A 97 11.65 -9.90 17.13
C SER A 97 10.52 -10.53 17.95
N ASP A 98 10.82 -10.84 19.21
CA ASP A 98 9.78 -11.26 20.18
C ASP A 98 8.96 -10.08 20.70
N ASP A 99 9.47 -8.84 20.58
CA ASP A 99 8.87 -7.63 21.10
C ASP A 99 8.12 -6.79 20.04
N ALA A 100 8.24 -7.17 18.76
CA ALA A 100 7.60 -6.47 17.65
C ALA A 100 7.30 -7.41 16.50
N SER A 101 6.28 -7.09 15.70
CA SER A 101 6.13 -7.66 14.36
C SER A 101 6.46 -6.64 13.28
N TYR A 102 7.07 -7.14 12.22
CA TYR A 102 7.43 -6.41 11.02
C TYR A 102 6.57 -6.93 9.87
N HIS A 103 5.84 -6.04 9.20
CA HIS A 103 4.86 -6.48 8.23
C HIS A 103 4.72 -5.48 7.07
N ASN A 104 4.24 -5.93 5.93
CA ASN A 104 3.93 -5.09 4.78
C ASN A 104 5.11 -4.19 4.34
N PRO A 105 6.26 -4.78 3.96
CA PRO A 105 7.40 -4.03 3.48
C PRO A 105 7.13 -3.37 2.13
N GLN A 106 7.82 -2.24 1.91
CA GLN A 106 7.99 -1.61 0.60
C GLN A 106 9.43 -1.11 0.50
N VAL A 107 10.13 -1.45 -0.58
CA VAL A 107 11.51 -1.07 -0.83
C VAL A 107 11.61 -0.06 -1.96
N SER A 108 12.50 0.92 -1.78
CA SER A 108 12.82 1.96 -2.77
C SER A 108 14.29 2.34 -2.71
N MET A 109 14.73 3.14 -3.66
CA MET A 109 16.04 3.74 -3.66
C MET A 109 15.95 5.27 -3.61
N ALA A 110 16.76 5.91 -2.76
CA ALA A 110 16.89 7.35 -2.63
C ALA A 110 18.37 7.73 -2.79
N GLY A 111 18.74 8.22 -3.97
CA GLY A 111 20.15 8.43 -4.32
C GLY A 111 20.90 7.11 -4.35
N ASP A 112 21.88 6.95 -3.45
CA ASP A 112 22.71 5.75 -3.28
C ASP A 112 22.27 4.89 -2.06
N THR A 113 21.10 5.14 -1.51
CA THR A 113 20.60 4.51 -0.29
C THR A 113 19.32 3.75 -0.58
N TYR A 114 19.30 2.46 -0.26
CA TYR A 114 18.08 1.66 -0.25
C TYR A 114 17.31 1.96 1.02
N VAL A 115 15.99 2.13 0.86
CA VAL A 115 15.05 2.46 1.94
C VAL A 115 13.99 1.37 1.98
N LEU A 116 13.82 0.76 3.14
CA LEU A 116 12.77 -0.21 3.40
C LEU A 116 11.82 0.40 4.44
N VAL A 117 10.58 0.65 4.05
CA VAL A 117 9.51 1.08 4.97
C VAL A 117 8.56 -0.09 5.22
N PHE A 118 8.05 -0.17 6.43
CA PHE A 118 7.23 -1.31 6.85
C PHE A 118 6.23 -0.93 7.93
N LEU A 119 5.24 -1.77 8.13
CA LEU A 119 4.41 -1.72 9.32
C LEU A 119 5.21 -2.28 10.49
N LEU A 120 5.36 -1.48 11.52
CA LEU A 120 5.95 -1.85 12.81
C LEU A 120 4.85 -1.92 13.87
N ASN A 121 4.71 -3.06 14.52
CA ASN A 121 3.77 -3.24 15.60
C ASN A 121 4.48 -3.68 16.86
N ARG A 122 4.62 -2.75 17.82
CA ARG A 122 5.30 -3.00 19.09
C ARG A 122 4.31 -3.37 20.18
N TYR A 123 4.54 -4.49 20.88
CA TYR A 123 3.60 -5.11 21.82
C TYR A 123 3.53 -4.48 23.20
N ARG A 124 3.84 -3.21 23.34
CA ARG A 124 3.93 -2.57 24.66
C ARG A 124 2.59 -2.33 25.35
N ASP A 125 1.47 -2.57 24.70
CA ASP A 125 0.19 -2.53 25.39
C ASP A 125 -0.64 -3.81 25.19
N ALA A 126 -1.44 -4.15 26.19
CA ALA A 126 -2.21 -5.40 26.24
C ALA A 126 -3.24 -5.56 25.11
N ASN A 127 -3.54 -4.50 24.37
CA ASN A 127 -4.49 -4.49 23.26
C ASN A 127 -3.80 -4.67 21.90
N GLY A 128 -2.47 -4.68 21.83
CA GLY A 128 -1.64 -5.23 20.76
C GLY A 128 -1.83 -4.64 19.36
N SER A 129 -2.24 -3.38 19.23
CA SER A 129 -2.66 -2.89 17.92
C SER A 129 -2.22 -1.47 17.56
N LYS A 130 -1.10 -1.00 18.10
CA LYS A 130 -0.50 0.23 17.58
C LYS A 130 0.30 -0.09 16.32
N GLN A 131 -0.37 -0.05 15.18
CA GLN A 131 0.30 -0.12 13.88
C GLN A 131 0.94 1.22 13.59
N GLU A 132 2.25 1.21 13.40
CA GLU A 132 3.09 2.38 13.18
C GLU A 132 3.96 2.16 11.93
N VAL A 133 4.56 3.21 11.39
CA VAL A 133 5.49 3.08 10.28
C VAL A 133 6.91 3.00 10.80
N GLY A 134 7.59 1.92 10.46
CA GLY A 134 9.03 1.75 10.65
C GLY A 134 9.81 1.94 9.34
N MET A 135 11.10 2.19 9.48
CA MET A 135 12.05 2.37 8.38
C MET A 135 13.38 1.73 8.71
N ALA A 136 14.02 1.19 7.69
CA ALA A 136 15.43 0.81 7.71
C ALA A 136 16.12 1.26 6.42
N THR A 137 17.44 1.45 6.47
CA THR A 137 18.26 1.85 5.34
C THR A 137 19.45 0.92 5.15
N ALA A 138 19.94 0.82 3.91
CA ALA A 138 21.16 0.09 3.57
C ALA A 138 21.86 0.71 2.36
N LYS A 139 23.15 0.42 2.20
CA LYS A 139 23.93 0.77 0.99
C LYS A 139 23.99 -0.37 -0.02
N SER A 140 23.54 -1.55 0.37
CA SER A 140 23.41 -2.73 -0.49
C SER A 140 22.12 -3.45 -0.13
N LEU A 141 21.47 -4.09 -1.11
CA LEU A 141 20.28 -4.92 -0.85
C LEU A 141 20.64 -6.16 -0.02
N ASP A 142 21.88 -6.63 -0.08
CA ASP A 142 22.41 -7.69 0.78
C ASP A 142 22.74 -7.21 2.21
N GLY A 143 22.47 -5.92 2.50
CA GLY A 143 22.72 -5.32 3.81
C GLY A 143 24.17 -4.84 4.03
N PRO A 144 24.56 -4.56 5.28
CA PRO A 144 23.68 -4.64 6.45
C PRO A 144 22.58 -3.57 6.41
N TRP A 145 21.36 -3.97 6.77
CA TRP A 145 20.24 -3.07 6.97
C TRP A 145 20.26 -2.51 8.40
N THR A 146 20.02 -1.22 8.53
CA THR A 146 20.00 -0.53 9.82
C THR A 146 18.63 0.11 10.02
N GLU A 147 17.95 -0.28 11.10
CA GLU A 147 16.71 0.39 11.50
C GLU A 147 16.97 1.85 11.86
N SER A 148 16.09 2.74 11.45
CA SER A 148 16.17 4.16 11.82
C SER A 148 16.13 4.31 13.35
N PRO A 149 17.04 5.10 13.94
CA PRO A 149 16.98 5.41 15.37
C PRO A 149 15.73 6.21 15.75
N LEU A 150 15.00 6.75 14.76
CA LEU A 150 13.75 7.48 14.95
C LEU A 150 12.51 6.58 14.86
N ASN A 151 12.67 5.25 14.72
CA ASN A 151 11.52 4.33 14.64
C ASN A 151 10.63 4.40 15.91
N PRO A 152 9.30 4.50 15.75
CA PRO A 152 8.58 4.58 14.47
C PRO A 152 8.74 5.97 13.85
N VAL A 153 9.06 6.03 12.54
CA VAL A 153 9.19 7.31 11.83
C VAL A 153 7.84 8.02 11.65
N ILE A 154 6.73 7.27 11.68
CA ILE A 154 5.37 7.82 11.78
C ILE A 154 4.64 7.04 12.88
N PRO A 155 4.46 7.62 14.08
CA PRO A 155 3.78 6.97 15.18
C PRO A 155 2.25 7.00 15.02
N ALA A 156 1.58 5.98 15.56
CA ALA A 156 0.12 5.98 15.74
C ALA A 156 -0.24 6.79 16.99
N SER A 157 0.01 8.09 16.96
CA SER A 157 -0.23 9.00 18.09
C SER A 157 -0.50 10.42 17.58
N GLY A 158 -1.16 11.22 18.41
CA GLY A 158 -1.52 12.60 18.08
C GLY A 158 -2.91 12.70 17.46
N GLU A 159 -3.21 13.88 16.98
CA GLU A 159 -4.50 14.20 16.39
C GLU A 159 -4.36 14.50 14.89
N MET A 160 -5.40 14.15 14.16
CA MET A 160 -5.56 14.48 12.76
C MET A 160 -7.00 14.95 12.55
N ASN A 161 -7.18 16.21 12.11
CA ASN A 161 -8.50 16.81 11.92
C ASN A 161 -9.43 16.68 13.18
N GLY A 162 -8.85 16.82 14.38
CA GLY A 162 -9.57 16.70 15.64
C GLY A 162 -9.92 15.27 16.08
N CYS A 163 -9.39 14.26 15.41
CA CYS A 163 -9.55 12.86 15.76
C CYS A 163 -8.22 12.23 16.17
N GLN A 164 -8.25 11.27 17.11
CA GLN A 164 -7.05 10.52 17.48
C GLN A 164 -6.63 9.59 16.37
N ILE A 165 -5.34 9.60 16.00
CA ILE A 165 -4.74 8.63 15.09
C ILE A 165 -4.57 7.31 15.84
N VAL A 166 -5.28 6.26 15.42
CA VAL A 166 -5.19 4.93 16.05
C VAL A 166 -4.30 3.97 15.28
N HIS A 167 -4.09 4.20 13.98
CA HIS A 167 -3.18 3.44 13.13
C HIS A 167 -2.50 4.35 12.10
N ALA A 168 -1.20 4.10 11.86
CA ALA A 168 -0.42 4.57 10.73
C ALA A 168 0.33 3.36 10.17
N SER A 169 -0.06 2.84 8.99
CA SER A 169 0.45 1.55 8.52
C SER A 169 0.43 1.44 7.00
N ASN A 170 0.94 0.33 6.48
CA ASN A 170 0.98 0.04 5.05
C ASN A 170 1.65 1.19 4.26
N PRO A 171 2.91 1.52 4.60
CA PRO A 171 3.58 2.67 4.01
C PRO A 171 4.04 2.42 2.57
N THR A 172 4.20 3.52 1.84
CA THR A 172 4.97 3.58 0.60
C THR A 172 5.84 4.83 0.59
N PHE A 173 7.09 4.69 0.21
CA PHE A 173 8.10 5.74 0.20
C PHE A 173 8.32 6.29 -1.21
N VAL A 174 8.33 7.61 -1.36
CA VAL A 174 8.51 8.31 -2.64
C VAL A 174 9.54 9.42 -2.47
N VAL A 175 10.49 9.51 -3.38
CA VAL A 175 11.32 10.71 -3.56
C VAL A 175 10.57 11.66 -4.48
N THR A 176 10.27 12.87 -4.00
CA THR A 176 9.54 13.87 -4.79
C THR A 176 10.46 14.53 -5.82
N PRO A 177 9.94 15.12 -6.90
CA PRO A 177 10.74 15.88 -7.86
C PRO A 177 11.55 17.03 -7.24
N GLU A 178 11.07 17.57 -6.12
CA GLU A 178 11.74 18.64 -5.37
C GLU A 178 12.85 18.12 -4.46
N GLY A 179 13.07 16.78 -4.44
CA GLY A 179 14.10 16.13 -3.64
C GLY A 179 13.72 15.88 -2.18
N LYS A 180 12.45 16.00 -1.83
CA LYS A 180 11.94 15.64 -0.52
C LYS A 180 11.59 14.16 -0.45
N TYR A 181 11.48 13.65 0.77
CA TYR A 181 11.10 12.27 1.06
C TYR A 181 9.70 12.23 1.62
N ARG A 182 8.78 11.55 0.92
CA ARG A 182 7.39 11.46 1.30
C ARG A 182 7.01 10.01 1.59
N ILE A 183 6.33 9.77 2.69
CA ILE A 183 5.76 8.48 3.02
C ILE A 183 4.25 8.62 3.02
N TYR A 184 3.58 7.98 2.05
CA TYR A 184 2.14 7.79 2.12
C TYR A 184 1.86 6.56 2.97
N TYR A 185 0.78 6.59 3.72
CA TYR A 185 0.42 5.51 4.62
C TYR A 185 -1.09 5.43 4.80
N LYS A 186 -1.57 4.24 5.13
CA LYS A 186 -2.93 4.07 5.61
C LYS A 186 -3.04 4.67 7.00
N SER A 187 -3.89 5.67 7.15
CA SER A 187 -4.31 6.18 8.45
C SER A 187 -5.67 5.62 8.85
N MET A 188 -5.90 5.46 10.12
CA MET A 188 -7.20 5.21 10.70
C MET A 188 -7.35 6.10 11.92
N THR A 189 -8.43 6.85 11.97
CA THR A 189 -8.74 7.76 13.07
C THR A 189 -9.94 7.23 13.87
N ASP A 190 -9.98 7.54 15.16
CA ASP A 190 -11.14 7.24 15.99
C ASP A 190 -12.18 8.35 15.77
N LYS A 191 -13.07 8.14 14.82
CA LYS A 191 -14.18 9.07 14.53
C LYS A 191 -15.41 8.64 15.33
N LEU A 192 -15.74 9.38 16.36
CA LEU A 192 -16.99 9.21 17.10
C LEU A 192 -18.20 9.58 16.20
N PRO A 193 -19.32 8.80 16.22
CA PRO A 193 -19.67 7.75 17.18
C PRO A 193 -19.26 6.32 16.76
N LEU A 194 -18.57 6.15 15.65
CA LEU A 194 -18.20 4.84 15.12
C LEU A 194 -16.93 4.35 15.83
N LYS A 195 -17.03 3.34 16.67
CA LYS A 195 -15.89 2.67 17.34
C LYS A 195 -14.88 2.00 16.39
N LYS A 196 -15.10 2.05 15.09
CA LYS A 196 -14.20 1.57 14.05
C LYS A 196 -14.12 2.66 13.00
N GLY A 197 -13.01 3.37 12.95
CA GLY A 197 -12.70 4.35 11.91
C GLY A 197 -12.66 3.70 10.52
N PHE A 198 -12.76 4.53 9.50
CA PHE A 198 -12.50 4.15 8.12
C PHE A 198 -11.02 4.32 7.81
N ARG A 199 -10.54 3.55 6.84
CA ARG A 199 -9.19 3.68 6.31
C ARG A 199 -9.14 4.85 5.36
N GLU A 200 -8.11 5.64 5.49
CA GLU A 200 -7.88 6.85 4.72
C GLU A 200 -6.40 6.87 4.32
N ILE A 201 -6.05 7.59 3.27
CA ILE A 201 -4.65 7.76 2.89
C ILE A 201 -4.18 9.13 3.34
N SER A 202 -3.08 9.11 4.08
CA SER A 202 -2.36 10.28 4.58
C SER A 202 -0.90 10.24 4.14
N PHE A 203 -0.18 11.34 4.30
CA PHE A 203 1.26 11.33 4.13
C PHE A 203 1.98 12.20 5.16
N ALA A 204 3.25 11.89 5.34
CA ALA A 204 4.21 12.72 6.05
C ALA A 204 5.43 12.96 5.15
N GLU A 205 6.13 14.07 5.35
CA GLU A 205 7.24 14.51 4.50
C GLU A 205 8.45 14.93 5.35
N SER A 206 9.64 14.72 4.80
CA SER A 206 10.91 15.12 5.41
C SER A 206 11.89 15.61 4.34
N ASP A 207 12.84 16.45 4.76
CA ASP A 207 14.01 16.83 3.94
C ASP A 207 15.17 15.82 4.08
N GLN A 208 15.05 14.83 4.97
CA GLN A 208 16.06 13.79 5.21
C GLN A 208 15.41 12.40 5.10
N ILE A 209 16.16 11.41 4.58
CA ILE A 209 15.68 10.04 4.37
C ILE A 209 15.08 9.45 5.65
N GLU A 210 15.78 9.56 6.77
CA GLU A 210 15.37 8.96 8.04
C GLU A 210 14.43 9.85 8.87
N GLY A 211 14.10 11.05 8.38
CA GLY A 211 13.21 11.99 9.09
C GLY A 211 13.97 13.10 9.84
N PRO A 212 13.30 13.83 10.74
CA PRO A 212 11.92 13.58 11.19
C PRO A 212 10.87 13.83 10.11
N TYR A 213 9.86 12.97 10.06
CA TYR A 213 8.72 13.10 9.18
C TYR A 213 7.62 13.94 9.84
N VAL A 214 7.11 14.92 9.10
CA VAL A 214 6.04 15.82 9.54
C VAL A 214 4.77 15.49 8.76
N ASN A 215 3.70 15.18 9.47
CA ASN A 215 2.40 14.93 8.86
C ASN A 215 1.90 16.18 8.13
N TYR A 216 1.35 15.97 6.94
CA TYR A 216 0.70 17.04 6.18
C TYR A 216 -0.52 17.56 6.97
N GLU A 217 -0.62 18.87 7.10
CA GLU A 217 -1.63 19.50 7.97
C GLU A 217 -3.08 19.25 7.52
N ALA A 218 -3.30 19.06 6.22
CA ALA A 218 -4.62 18.79 5.65
C ALA A 218 -4.90 17.29 5.40
N ASN A 219 -4.14 16.39 6.02
CA ASN A 219 -4.45 14.96 5.98
C ASN A 219 -5.89 14.66 6.48
N PRO A 220 -6.57 13.63 5.96
CA PRO A 220 -6.13 12.70 4.92
C PRO A 220 -6.23 13.31 3.51
N VAL A 221 -5.37 12.85 2.58
CA VAL A 221 -5.38 13.30 1.16
C VAL A 221 -6.35 12.51 0.28
N ILE A 222 -6.73 11.30 0.69
CA ILE A 222 -7.85 10.54 0.10
C ILE A 222 -8.69 9.96 1.23
N SER A 223 -9.98 10.27 1.23
CA SER A 223 -10.95 9.77 2.20
C SER A 223 -12.32 9.61 1.60
N TYR A 224 -12.97 8.52 1.94
CA TYR A 224 -14.38 8.23 1.66
C TYR A 224 -15.15 7.90 2.96
N ALA A 225 -14.62 8.32 4.10
CA ALA A 225 -15.18 7.99 5.41
C ALA A 225 -16.61 8.51 5.58
N ASP A 226 -16.92 9.68 5.05
CA ASP A 226 -18.26 10.27 5.10
C ASP A 226 -19.29 9.47 4.30
N GLN A 227 -18.85 8.72 3.29
CA GLN A 227 -19.66 7.81 2.48
C GLN A 227 -19.66 6.37 3.02
N GLN A 228 -18.97 6.12 4.14
CA GLN A 228 -18.88 4.82 4.82
C GLN A 228 -18.22 3.71 3.98
N VAL A 229 -17.35 4.08 3.06
CA VAL A 229 -16.48 3.17 2.31
C VAL A 229 -15.01 3.56 2.51
N ASP A 230 -14.09 2.68 2.18
CA ASP A 230 -12.67 2.93 2.38
C ASP A 230 -11.78 2.20 1.38
N ILE A 231 -10.55 2.70 1.28
CA ILE A 231 -9.46 2.14 0.51
C ILE A 231 -8.30 1.75 1.44
N GLU A 232 -7.45 0.86 0.97
CA GLU A 232 -6.29 0.37 1.75
C GLU A 232 -5.07 0.22 0.83
N ASP A 233 -3.89 0.00 1.41
CA ASP A 233 -2.68 -0.43 0.72
C ASP A 233 -2.16 0.51 -0.37
N PRO A 234 -1.86 1.77 -0.03
CA PRO A 234 -1.32 2.68 -1.01
C PRO A 234 0.05 2.22 -1.50
N TYR A 235 0.23 2.19 -2.82
CA TYR A 235 1.52 2.16 -3.49
C TYR A 235 1.62 3.40 -4.37
N ALA A 236 2.40 4.38 -3.93
CA ALA A 236 2.59 5.63 -4.63
C ALA A 236 3.92 5.68 -5.35
N PHE A 237 3.98 6.33 -6.50
CA PHE A 237 5.19 6.55 -7.28
C PHE A 237 5.06 7.79 -8.16
N PHE A 238 6.21 8.35 -8.55
CA PHE A 238 6.27 9.42 -9.54
C PHE A 238 6.84 8.87 -10.84
N TYR A 239 6.13 9.10 -11.93
CA TYR A 239 6.53 8.60 -13.24
C TYR A 239 6.06 9.54 -14.36
N GLU A 240 6.95 9.89 -15.28
CA GLU A 240 6.67 10.76 -16.43
C GLU A 240 5.92 12.06 -16.07
N GLY A 241 6.36 12.71 -14.99
CA GLY A 241 5.83 14.03 -14.59
C GLY A 241 4.52 14.00 -13.79
N MET A 242 4.03 12.82 -13.41
CA MET A 242 2.81 12.65 -12.64
C MET A 242 3.04 11.73 -11.43
N TYR A 243 2.32 11.98 -10.37
CA TYR A 243 2.17 11.02 -9.27
C TYR A 243 1.03 10.06 -9.58
N TYR A 244 1.27 8.81 -9.27
CA TYR A 244 0.29 7.72 -9.30
C TYR A 244 0.19 7.10 -7.94
N MET A 245 -1.00 6.59 -7.62
CA MET A 245 -1.22 5.79 -6.42
C MET A 245 -2.17 4.64 -6.75
N ILE A 246 -1.67 3.41 -6.58
CA ILE A 246 -2.48 2.20 -6.68
C ILE A 246 -2.93 1.82 -5.27
N VAL A 247 -4.20 1.45 -5.11
CA VAL A 247 -4.79 1.08 -3.81
C VAL A 247 -5.71 -0.12 -3.95
N GLU A 248 -5.96 -0.82 -2.84
CA GLU A 248 -7.07 -1.76 -2.73
C GLU A 248 -8.39 -1.00 -2.53
N ASP A 249 -9.44 -1.34 -3.28
CA ASP A 249 -10.80 -0.95 -2.95
C ASP A 249 -11.34 -1.86 -1.84
N ARG A 250 -11.16 -1.45 -0.61
CA ARG A 250 -11.45 -2.29 0.55
C ARG A 250 -12.94 -2.45 0.82
N ARG A 251 -13.74 -1.42 0.57
CA ARG A 251 -15.17 -1.40 0.93
C ARG A 251 -16.11 -0.79 -0.12
N GLY A 252 -15.76 -0.86 -1.40
CA GLY A 252 -16.67 -0.53 -2.48
C GLY A 252 -16.68 0.94 -2.87
N VAL A 253 -15.53 1.57 -2.92
CA VAL A 253 -15.36 2.90 -3.50
C VAL A 253 -15.78 2.89 -4.98
N GLN A 254 -15.44 1.83 -5.73
CA GLN A 254 -15.93 1.64 -7.09
C GLN A 254 -17.46 1.68 -7.13
N ASN A 255 -18.13 0.87 -6.31
CA ASN A 255 -19.61 0.86 -6.27
C ASN A 255 -20.18 2.25 -5.96
N LEU A 256 -19.57 2.97 -4.98
CA LEU A 256 -19.98 4.32 -4.62
C LEU A 256 -19.90 5.27 -5.82
N LEU A 257 -18.77 5.28 -6.52
CA LEU A 257 -18.51 6.19 -7.64
C LEU A 257 -19.39 5.87 -8.85
N GLU A 258 -19.73 4.60 -9.04
CA GLU A 258 -20.64 4.13 -10.10
C GLU A 258 -22.12 4.28 -9.73
N GLY A 259 -22.44 4.71 -8.49
CA GLY A 259 -23.82 4.81 -8.00
C GLY A 259 -24.49 3.47 -7.75
N ASN A 260 -23.71 2.41 -7.61
CA ASN A 260 -24.19 1.04 -7.36
C ASN A 260 -24.33 0.77 -5.85
N PRO A 261 -25.30 -0.06 -5.41
CA PRO A 261 -25.38 -0.47 -4.02
C PRO A 261 -24.15 -1.31 -3.63
N ILE A 262 -23.70 -1.15 -2.39
CA ILE A 262 -22.62 -1.96 -1.83
C ILE A 262 -23.26 -3.15 -1.12
N PRO A 263 -23.03 -4.40 -1.55
CA PRO A 263 -23.55 -5.58 -0.89
C PRO A 263 -23.10 -5.67 0.57
N ALA A 264 -24.02 -6.03 1.48
CA ALA A 264 -23.76 -6.00 2.92
C ALA A 264 -22.65 -6.98 3.39
N ASP A 265 -22.48 -8.10 2.69
CA ASP A 265 -21.41 -9.07 2.90
C ASP A 265 -20.03 -8.50 2.51
N GLN A 266 -20.01 -7.65 1.50
CA GLN A 266 -18.80 -6.98 1.03
C GLN A 266 -18.34 -5.86 1.97
N ILE A 267 -19.24 -5.25 2.74
CA ILE A 267 -18.88 -4.23 3.74
C ILE A 267 -18.06 -4.85 4.89
N ARG A 268 -18.34 -6.11 5.25
CA ARG A 268 -17.70 -6.76 6.40
C ARG A 268 -16.36 -7.40 6.10
N ASN A 269 -16.20 -8.02 4.94
CA ASN A 269 -15.10 -8.95 4.67
C ASN A 269 -14.06 -8.45 3.66
N GLY A 270 -14.23 -7.23 3.13
CA GLY A 270 -13.45 -6.78 1.99
C GLY A 270 -13.83 -7.62 0.77
N GLY A 271 -14.57 -7.05 -0.15
CA GLY A 271 -15.06 -7.79 -1.31
C GLY A 271 -13.93 -8.12 -2.28
N TYR A 272 -14.23 -9.06 -3.14
CA TYR A 272 -13.47 -9.37 -4.31
C TYR A 272 -13.66 -8.24 -5.35
N ARG A 273 -12.72 -7.31 -5.40
CA ARG A 273 -12.80 -6.09 -6.22
C ARG A 273 -11.51 -5.83 -6.97
N PRO A 274 -11.59 -5.11 -8.09
CA PRO A 274 -10.42 -4.55 -8.74
C PRO A 274 -9.75 -3.51 -7.83
N GLY A 275 -8.44 -3.33 -7.99
CA GLY A 275 -7.75 -2.21 -7.37
C GLY A 275 -7.97 -0.92 -8.16
N LEU A 276 -7.78 0.21 -7.50
CA LEU A 276 -7.96 1.53 -8.08
C LEU A 276 -6.60 2.20 -8.30
N ILE A 277 -6.51 3.06 -9.32
CA ILE A 277 -5.35 3.92 -9.55
C ILE A 277 -5.77 5.38 -9.62
N TYR A 278 -5.09 6.21 -8.87
CA TYR A 278 -5.26 7.66 -8.83
C TYR A 278 -4.10 8.35 -9.55
N LYS A 279 -4.37 9.53 -10.09
CA LYS A 279 -3.37 10.43 -10.70
C LYS A 279 -3.37 11.78 -9.98
N SER A 280 -2.19 12.38 -9.82
CA SER A 280 -2.03 13.69 -9.21
C SER A 280 -0.82 14.42 -9.79
N LYS A 281 -0.90 15.75 -9.93
CA LYS A 281 0.24 16.59 -10.37
C LYS A 281 1.20 16.92 -9.25
N ASP A 282 0.71 16.95 -8.01
CA ASP A 282 1.44 17.40 -6.82
C ASP A 282 1.56 16.31 -5.73
N GLY A 283 0.90 15.15 -5.95
CA GLY A 283 0.83 14.07 -4.96
C GLY A 283 0.02 14.43 -3.71
N ILE A 284 -0.77 15.50 -3.77
CA ILE A 284 -1.64 15.98 -2.67
C ILE A 284 -3.10 15.96 -3.12
N ASN A 285 -3.36 16.54 -4.27
CA ASN A 285 -4.70 16.62 -4.85
C ASN A 285 -4.90 15.48 -5.84
N TRP A 286 -5.64 14.45 -5.41
CA TRP A 286 -5.90 13.25 -6.18
C TRP A 286 -7.22 13.35 -6.93
N GLY A 287 -7.22 12.97 -8.20
CA GLY A 287 -8.41 12.96 -9.04
C GLY A 287 -9.37 11.82 -8.73
N VAL A 288 -10.40 11.68 -9.56
CA VAL A 288 -11.26 10.48 -9.55
C VAL A 288 -10.42 9.29 -10.01
N PRO A 289 -10.48 8.14 -9.34
CA PRO A 289 -9.69 6.97 -9.74
C PRO A 289 -10.25 6.31 -10.99
N GLU A 290 -9.41 5.52 -11.63
CA GLU A 290 -9.74 4.52 -12.64
C GLU A 290 -9.48 3.13 -12.08
N ILE A 291 -9.90 2.07 -12.77
CA ILE A 291 -9.50 0.69 -12.43
C ILE A 291 -7.99 0.55 -12.67
N GLY A 292 -7.25 0.23 -11.63
CA GLY A 292 -5.79 0.07 -11.66
C GLY A 292 -5.36 -1.36 -11.99
N TYR A 293 -6.06 -2.36 -11.48
CA TYR A 293 -5.89 -3.77 -11.81
C TYR A 293 -7.20 -4.52 -11.58
N GLN A 294 -7.43 -5.54 -12.37
CA GLN A 294 -8.61 -6.40 -12.25
C GLN A 294 -8.43 -7.46 -11.16
N THR A 295 -9.50 -8.16 -10.85
CA THR A 295 -9.46 -9.33 -9.96
C THR A 295 -8.62 -10.45 -10.59
N ASN A 296 -8.03 -11.30 -9.75
CA ASN A 296 -7.21 -12.41 -10.23
C ASN A 296 -7.99 -13.42 -11.10
N GLU A 297 -9.30 -13.54 -10.94
CA GLU A 297 -10.15 -14.35 -11.81
C GLU A 297 -10.03 -13.94 -13.29
N ILE A 298 -9.94 -12.62 -13.55
CA ILE A 298 -9.77 -12.10 -14.92
C ILE A 298 -8.43 -12.53 -15.51
N TYR A 299 -7.37 -12.56 -14.70
CA TYR A 299 -6.03 -12.87 -15.17
C TYR A 299 -5.75 -14.36 -15.24
N PHE A 300 -6.24 -15.16 -14.29
CA PHE A 300 -5.84 -16.56 -14.12
C PHE A 300 -7.01 -17.55 -14.17
N GLY A 301 -8.24 -17.07 -14.23
CA GLY A 301 -9.45 -17.92 -14.19
C GLY A 301 -9.81 -18.44 -12.80
N ASP A 302 -8.99 -18.17 -11.79
CA ASP A 302 -9.18 -18.62 -10.42
C ASP A 302 -9.74 -17.51 -9.55
N LYS A 303 -10.72 -17.83 -8.73
CA LYS A 303 -11.33 -16.88 -7.80
C LYS A 303 -10.64 -16.93 -6.45
N LEU A 304 -9.55 -16.20 -6.31
CA LEU A 304 -8.90 -15.96 -5.02
C LEU A 304 -9.61 -14.82 -4.26
N ALA A 305 -9.61 -14.90 -2.93
CA ALA A 305 -10.44 -14.00 -2.13
C ALA A 305 -10.03 -12.53 -2.18
N ARG A 306 -8.74 -12.23 -2.45
CA ARG A 306 -8.21 -10.86 -2.41
C ARG A 306 -7.03 -10.69 -3.37
N SER A 307 -6.78 -9.43 -3.73
CA SER A 307 -5.58 -8.98 -4.40
C SER A 307 -5.19 -7.66 -3.76
N GLU A 308 -4.18 -7.70 -2.89
CA GLU A 308 -3.82 -6.62 -1.98
C GLU A 308 -2.33 -6.28 -2.10
N ARG A 309 -1.89 -5.21 -1.47
CA ARG A 309 -0.48 -4.80 -1.35
C ARG A 309 0.24 -4.70 -2.70
N PRO A 310 -0.22 -3.83 -3.61
CA PRO A 310 0.46 -3.62 -4.88
C PRO A 310 1.90 -3.11 -4.65
N ASN A 311 2.85 -3.67 -5.40
CA ASN A 311 4.23 -3.19 -5.48
C ASN A 311 4.72 -3.35 -6.91
N ILE A 312 5.37 -2.34 -7.48
CA ILE A 312 5.90 -2.40 -8.84
C ILE A 312 7.40 -2.75 -8.80
N LEU A 313 7.78 -3.73 -9.60
CA LEU A 313 9.17 -3.97 -9.97
C LEU A 313 9.54 -3.05 -11.12
N TRP A 314 10.58 -2.26 -10.91
CA TRP A 314 11.11 -1.31 -11.88
C TRP A 314 12.38 -1.83 -12.53
N LYS A 315 12.50 -1.66 -13.84
CA LYS A 315 13.70 -1.98 -14.61
C LYS A 315 14.05 -0.82 -15.53
N ASP A 316 15.26 -0.32 -15.43
CA ASP A 316 15.74 0.80 -16.25
C ASP A 316 14.79 2.02 -16.24
N GLY A 317 14.24 2.34 -15.06
CA GLY A 317 13.29 3.43 -14.85
C GLY A 317 11.89 3.21 -15.41
N LYS A 318 11.56 2.00 -15.87
CA LYS A 318 10.24 1.62 -16.38
C LYS A 318 9.59 0.57 -15.49
N PRO A 319 8.26 0.59 -15.31
CA PRO A 319 7.56 -0.44 -14.57
C PRO A 319 7.54 -1.74 -15.41
N GLU A 320 8.00 -2.84 -14.83
CA GLU A 320 8.13 -4.15 -15.48
C GLU A 320 7.04 -5.12 -15.04
N CYS A 321 6.79 -5.20 -13.74
CA CYS A 321 5.78 -6.09 -13.16
C CYS A 321 5.06 -5.42 -12.00
N LEU A 322 3.77 -5.73 -11.84
CA LEU A 322 2.98 -5.43 -10.65
C LEU A 322 2.88 -6.70 -9.81
N PHE A 323 3.37 -6.65 -8.58
CA PHE A 323 3.27 -7.72 -7.59
C PHE A 323 2.10 -7.47 -6.67
N LEU A 324 1.33 -8.52 -6.37
CA LEU A 324 0.16 -8.48 -5.51
C LEU A 324 0.18 -9.65 -4.54
N ALA A 325 -0.19 -9.41 -3.29
CA ALA A 325 -0.51 -10.47 -2.35
C ALA A 325 -1.93 -10.98 -2.61
N CYS A 326 -2.14 -12.27 -2.49
CA CYS A 326 -3.46 -12.87 -2.59
C CYS A 326 -3.72 -13.80 -1.41
N HIS A 327 -4.98 -13.89 -1.02
CA HIS A 327 -5.43 -14.76 0.03
C HIS A 327 -6.32 -15.82 -0.56
N ASP A 328 -5.92 -17.09 -0.39
CA ASP A 328 -6.80 -18.24 -0.43
C ASP A 328 -6.73 -18.91 0.94
N GLU A 329 -7.63 -19.85 1.23
CA GLU A 329 -7.73 -20.46 2.55
C GLU A 329 -6.43 -21.16 3.00
N ASP A 330 -5.63 -21.71 2.09
CA ASP A 330 -4.27 -22.23 2.33
C ASP A 330 -3.61 -22.72 1.02
N PRO A 331 -2.41 -22.27 0.63
CA PRO A 331 -1.58 -21.23 1.26
C PRO A 331 -1.91 -19.83 0.76
N THR A 332 -1.66 -18.79 1.57
CA THR A 332 -1.56 -17.44 1.05
C THR A 332 -0.39 -17.39 0.08
N ALA A 333 -0.60 -16.75 -1.04
CA ALA A 333 0.37 -16.64 -2.10
C ALA A 333 0.52 -15.20 -2.54
N GLY A 334 1.43 -14.96 -3.45
CA GLY A 334 1.47 -13.76 -4.25
C GLY A 334 1.44 -14.14 -5.71
N TYR A 335 1.18 -13.17 -6.52
CA TYR A 335 1.33 -13.28 -7.96
C TYR A 335 1.87 -11.98 -8.53
N PHE A 336 2.35 -12.03 -9.75
CA PHE A 336 2.69 -10.82 -10.48
C PHE A 336 2.00 -10.78 -11.84
N LEU A 337 1.80 -9.57 -12.30
CA LEU A 337 1.33 -9.23 -13.64
C LEU A 337 2.45 -8.52 -14.37
N LYS A 338 2.72 -8.89 -15.61
CA LYS A 338 3.69 -8.18 -16.46
C LYS A 338 3.06 -6.90 -17.00
N ILE A 339 3.82 -5.82 -17.03
CA ILE A 339 3.37 -4.53 -17.57
C ILE A 339 3.93 -4.40 -18.98
N LYS A 340 3.05 -4.41 -19.98
CA LYS A 340 3.44 -4.34 -21.39
C LYS A 340 3.02 -3.02 -22.01
N ASN A 341 4.00 -2.23 -22.49
CA ASN A 341 3.75 -1.02 -23.27
C ASN A 341 2.80 -0.04 -22.60
N TRP A 342 2.99 0.18 -21.31
CA TRP A 342 2.23 1.23 -20.61
C TRP A 342 2.67 2.60 -21.14
N ASN A 343 1.76 3.26 -21.86
CA ASN A 343 1.92 4.64 -22.30
C ASN A 343 1.11 5.52 -21.34
N VAL A 344 1.78 6.47 -20.74
CA VAL A 344 1.14 7.51 -19.93
C VAL A 344 0.39 8.45 -20.88
N GLU A 345 -0.92 8.56 -20.70
CA GLU A 345 -1.79 9.49 -21.44
C GLU A 345 -1.88 10.84 -20.71
#